data_c6c3dd92ac015e58b6b94715ce28db79
#
_entry.id   c6c3dd92ac015e58b6b94715ce28db79
#
_cell.length_a   1.000
_cell.length_b   1.000
_cell.length_c   1.000
_cell.angle_alpha   90.00
_cell.angle_beta   90.00
_cell.angle_gamma   90.00
#
_symmetry.space_group_name_H-M   'P 1'
#
loop_
_entity.id
_entity.type
_entity.pdbx_description
1 polymer ?
#
loop_
_entity_poly.entity_id
_entity_poly.type
_entity_poly.pdbx_seq_one_letter_code
_entity_poly.pdbx_strand_id
1 'polypeptide(L)'
;KDGKKVGIIAVDPTSPFTGGALLGDRIRMNEIGNDEGVFIRSMATRGSLGGLSRKAIDAADVLDAAGYDYIILETVGVGQSELDIVQAADTTIVVLVPESGDSVQAMKAGLMEIADFFILNKSDRPGADQAVASLQTILMMKDHDEKSWMPVIIKTVASENKCTKEILQEIERHKKFMQDQNLFLTKR
;
A
#
# COMPACT_ATOMS: atom_id res chain seq x y z
N LYS A 1 16.92 4.95 7.88
CA LYS A 1 16.85 6.42 7.75
C LYS A 1 18.07 6.94 6.98
N ASP A 2 18.10 6.80 5.71
CA ASP A 2 19.26 7.21 4.90
C ASP A 2 19.13 8.66 4.39
N GLY A 3 18.62 9.57 5.24
CA GLY A 3 18.40 10.98 4.88
C GLY A 3 17.21 11.22 3.96
N LYS A 4 16.37 10.20 3.72
CA LYS A 4 15.18 10.31 2.89
C LYS A 4 14.01 10.96 3.63
N LYS A 5 13.24 11.79 2.90
CA LYS A 5 12.00 12.38 3.39
C LYS A 5 10.81 11.50 3.01
N VAL A 6 9.94 11.20 3.98
CA VAL A 6 8.77 10.35 3.79
C VAL A 6 7.49 11.09 4.18
N GLY A 7 6.57 11.24 3.23
CA GLY A 7 5.22 11.72 3.48
C GLY A 7 4.25 10.55 3.65
N ILE A 8 3.40 10.59 4.67
CA ILE A 8 2.37 9.58 4.92
C ILE A 8 1.02 10.27 4.94
N ILE A 9 0.14 9.85 4.05
CA ILE A 9 -1.26 10.27 4.00
C ILE A 9 -2.10 9.08 4.40
N ALA A 10 -2.59 9.08 5.66
CA ALA A 10 -3.49 8.06 6.17
C ALA A 10 -4.94 8.44 5.84
N VAL A 11 -5.57 7.66 4.98
CA VAL A 11 -6.95 7.90 4.53
C VAL A 11 -7.90 7.07 5.39
N ASP A 12 -8.51 7.72 6.36
CA ASP A 12 -9.44 7.11 7.31
C ASP A 12 -10.89 7.18 6.84
N PRO A 13 -11.74 6.22 7.23
CA PRO A 13 -13.18 6.38 7.09
C PRO A 13 -13.66 7.66 7.78
N THR A 14 -14.64 8.30 7.18
CA THR A 14 -15.27 9.48 7.78
C THR A 14 -16.02 9.09 9.05
N SER A 15 -15.72 9.75 10.16
CA SER A 15 -16.50 9.61 11.40
C SER A 15 -17.93 10.05 11.15
N PRO A 16 -18.95 9.23 11.45
CA PRO A 16 -20.34 9.61 11.32
C PRO A 16 -20.75 10.70 12.31
N PHE A 17 -19.95 10.93 13.36
CA PHE A 17 -20.26 11.92 14.41
C PHE A 17 -19.61 13.27 14.16
N THR A 18 -18.37 13.30 13.66
CA THR A 18 -17.59 14.55 13.52
C THR A 18 -17.41 14.98 12.08
N GLY A 19 -17.69 14.11 11.10
CA GLY A 19 -17.39 14.34 9.69
C GLY A 19 -15.90 14.46 9.36
N GLY A 20 -15.03 14.18 10.33
CA GLY A 20 -13.57 14.15 10.19
C GLY A 20 -13.01 12.74 10.14
N ALA A 21 -11.69 12.62 9.97
CA ALA A 21 -10.99 11.35 10.05
C ALA A 21 -11.08 10.75 11.47
N LEU A 22 -11.23 9.45 11.55
CA LEU A 22 -11.08 8.74 12.82
C LEU A 22 -9.59 8.80 13.21
N LEU A 23 -9.26 9.50 14.30
CA LEU A 23 -7.88 9.79 14.74
C LEU A 23 -7.02 8.56 15.10
N GLY A 24 -7.53 7.34 14.91
CA GLY A 24 -6.87 6.10 15.33
C GLY A 24 -5.49 5.89 14.72
N ASP A 25 -5.29 6.24 13.46
CA ASP A 25 -4.04 5.97 12.76
C ASP A 25 -2.92 6.92 13.18
N ARG A 26 -3.23 8.19 13.43
CA ARG A 26 -2.24 9.14 13.93
C ARG A 26 -1.68 8.75 15.29
N ILE A 27 -2.51 8.15 16.16
CA ILE A 27 -2.07 7.68 17.48
C ILE A 27 -1.07 6.52 17.35
N ARG A 28 -1.28 5.63 16.38
CA ARG A 28 -0.39 4.50 16.10
C ARG A 28 0.97 4.93 15.51
N MET A 29 1.01 6.08 14.86
CA MET A 29 2.20 6.61 14.18
C MET A 29 2.96 7.67 15.02
N ASN A 30 2.59 7.88 16.30
CA ASN A 30 3.20 8.91 17.14
C ASN A 30 4.71 8.76 17.31
N GLU A 31 5.22 7.52 17.32
CA GLU A 31 6.67 7.27 17.49
C GLU A 31 7.50 7.82 16.33
N ILE A 32 6.96 7.80 15.11
CA ILE A 32 7.64 8.29 13.91
C ILE A 32 7.29 9.73 13.58
N GLY A 33 6.21 10.26 14.15
CA GLY A 33 5.73 11.63 13.90
C GLY A 33 6.66 12.75 14.41
N ASN A 34 7.62 12.42 15.27
CA ASN A 34 8.63 13.35 15.79
C ASN A 34 9.92 13.37 14.94
N ASP A 35 10.00 12.57 13.89
CA ASP A 35 11.15 12.54 13.00
C ASP A 35 11.07 13.71 12.00
N GLU A 36 12.08 14.56 11.96
CA GLU A 36 12.15 15.72 11.05
C GLU A 36 12.04 15.36 9.56
N GLY A 37 12.36 14.12 9.19
CA GLY A 37 12.24 13.59 7.83
C GLY A 37 10.87 12.99 7.52
N VAL A 38 9.92 12.96 8.48
CA VAL A 38 8.62 12.31 8.31
C VAL A 38 7.48 13.31 8.47
N PHE A 39 6.61 13.37 7.49
CA PHE A 39 5.35 14.13 7.57
C PHE A 39 4.17 13.16 7.56
N ILE A 40 3.24 13.31 8.50
CA ILE A 40 2.04 12.46 8.59
C ILE A 40 0.77 13.32 8.58
N ARG A 41 -0.16 12.97 7.72
CA ARG A 41 -1.47 13.61 7.64
C ARG A 41 -2.59 12.59 7.55
N SER A 42 -3.51 12.58 8.52
CA SER A 42 -4.76 11.84 8.42
C SER A 42 -5.80 12.66 7.64
N MET A 43 -6.48 12.01 6.72
CA MET A 43 -7.52 12.61 5.87
C MET A 43 -8.76 11.72 5.86
N ALA A 44 -9.94 12.33 5.94
CA ALA A 44 -11.20 11.60 5.87
C ALA A 44 -11.63 11.37 4.42
N THR A 45 -12.25 10.22 4.14
CA THR A 45 -12.81 9.88 2.82
C THR A 45 -13.94 10.80 2.38
N ARG A 46 -14.66 11.44 3.32
CA ARG A 46 -15.75 12.42 3.10
C ARG A 46 -16.75 12.00 2.02
N GLY A 47 -17.24 10.76 2.10
CA GLY A 47 -18.31 10.28 1.22
C GLY A 47 -17.86 9.88 -0.19
N SER A 48 -16.57 9.87 -0.50
CA SER A 48 -16.13 9.17 -1.70
C SER A 48 -16.32 7.68 -1.47
N LEU A 49 -17.15 7.06 -2.28
CA LEU A 49 -17.41 5.61 -2.25
C LEU A 49 -16.16 4.80 -2.59
N GLY A 50 -15.09 5.47 -3.01
CA GLY A 50 -13.85 4.92 -3.53
C GLY A 50 -12.62 5.03 -2.63
N GLY A 51 -12.70 5.36 -1.33
CA GLY A 51 -11.58 5.34 -0.38
C GLY A 51 -10.56 6.47 -0.54
N LEU A 52 -10.22 6.88 -1.75
CA LEU A 52 -9.29 7.97 -1.98
C LEU A 52 -10.05 9.24 -2.37
N SER A 53 -10.02 10.27 -1.53
CA SER A 53 -10.57 11.56 -1.91
C SER A 53 -9.61 12.28 -2.86
N ARG A 54 -10.13 13.06 -3.83
CA ARG A 54 -9.31 13.92 -4.69
C ARG A 54 -8.32 14.78 -3.89
N LYS A 55 -8.70 15.19 -2.70
CA LYS A 55 -7.83 15.95 -1.79
C LYS A 55 -6.64 15.16 -1.24
N ALA A 56 -6.75 13.84 -1.16
CA ALA A 56 -5.60 13.00 -0.79
C ALA A 56 -4.58 12.94 -1.92
N ILE A 57 -5.04 12.92 -3.16
CA ILE A 57 -4.17 13.00 -4.35
C ILE A 57 -3.51 14.38 -4.41
N ASP A 58 -4.29 15.46 -4.28
CA ASP A 58 -3.77 16.84 -4.26
C ASP A 58 -2.70 17.01 -3.14
N ALA A 59 -2.91 16.37 -1.98
CA ALA A 59 -1.93 16.41 -0.89
C ALA A 59 -0.65 15.61 -1.22
N ALA A 60 -0.76 14.51 -1.94
CA ALA A 60 0.39 13.75 -2.42
C ALA A 60 1.21 14.59 -3.42
N ASP A 61 0.55 15.27 -4.36
CA ASP A 61 1.21 16.16 -5.33
C ASP A 61 1.94 17.32 -4.64
N VAL A 62 1.37 17.87 -3.57
CA VAL A 62 2.03 18.90 -2.76
C VAL A 62 3.29 18.37 -2.07
N LEU A 63 3.23 17.13 -1.54
CA LEU A 63 4.40 16.50 -0.92
C LEU A 63 5.50 16.20 -1.96
N ASP A 64 5.12 15.75 -3.15
CA ASP A 64 6.05 15.53 -4.26
C ASP A 64 6.75 16.85 -4.64
N ALA A 65 5.98 17.91 -4.85
CA ALA A 65 6.51 19.25 -5.13
C ALA A 65 7.39 19.81 -4.00
N ALA A 66 7.15 19.40 -2.75
CA ALA A 66 7.97 19.78 -1.59
C ALA A 66 9.25 18.93 -1.45
N GLY A 67 9.49 18.00 -2.38
CA GLY A 67 10.72 17.20 -2.45
C GLY A 67 10.74 16.04 -1.45
N TYR A 68 9.59 15.39 -1.20
CA TYR A 68 9.57 14.12 -0.48
C TYR A 68 10.01 12.99 -1.40
N ASP A 69 10.88 12.11 -0.89
CA ASP A 69 11.43 10.99 -1.66
C ASP A 69 10.42 9.85 -1.81
N TYR A 70 9.59 9.64 -0.79
CA TYR A 70 8.52 8.65 -0.76
C TYR A 70 7.24 9.26 -0.23
N ILE A 71 6.12 8.97 -0.87
CA ILE A 71 4.80 9.36 -0.43
C ILE A 71 3.96 8.10 -0.28
N ILE A 72 3.56 7.79 0.96
CA ILE A 72 2.78 6.60 1.29
C ILE A 72 1.33 7.00 1.46
N LEU A 73 0.46 6.46 0.61
CA LEU A 73 -0.98 6.54 0.76
C LEU A 73 -1.46 5.28 1.48
N GLU A 74 -1.83 5.40 2.75
CA GLU A 74 -2.41 4.30 3.52
C GLU A 74 -3.93 4.36 3.44
N THR A 75 -4.54 3.24 3.06
CA THR A 75 -6.01 3.12 3.00
C THR A 75 -6.47 2.00 3.92
N VAL A 76 -7.65 2.18 4.52
CA VAL A 76 -8.31 1.13 5.30
C VAL A 76 -9.00 0.19 4.31
N GLY A 77 -8.44 -0.98 4.10
CA GLY A 77 -8.85 -1.98 3.12
C GLY A 77 -10.24 -2.58 3.33
N VAL A 78 -11.30 -1.79 3.25
CA VAL A 78 -12.69 -2.26 3.34
C VAL A 78 -13.54 -1.64 2.24
N GLY A 79 -13.70 -2.33 1.12
CA GLY A 79 -14.67 -1.99 0.08
C GLY A 79 -14.11 -1.77 -1.33
N GLN A 80 -14.96 -1.42 -2.27
CA GLN A 80 -14.59 -1.20 -3.70
C GLN A 80 -13.71 0.04 -3.93
N SER A 81 -13.34 0.72 -2.89
CA SER A 81 -12.54 1.93 -2.86
C SER A 81 -11.04 1.73 -3.10
N GLU A 82 -10.62 0.48 -3.10
CA GLU A 82 -9.21 0.13 -3.26
C GLU A 82 -8.72 0.33 -4.69
N LEU A 83 -9.64 0.33 -5.66
CA LEU A 83 -9.30 0.53 -7.08
C LEU A 83 -8.82 1.95 -7.39
N ASP A 84 -9.28 2.95 -6.64
CA ASP A 84 -8.90 4.35 -6.89
C ASP A 84 -7.42 4.61 -6.53
N ILE A 85 -6.84 3.82 -5.63
CA ILE A 85 -5.44 3.98 -5.24
C ILE A 85 -4.49 3.62 -6.38
N VAL A 86 -4.88 2.71 -7.25
CA VAL A 86 -4.07 2.29 -8.41
C VAL A 86 -3.81 3.44 -9.37
N GLN A 87 -4.79 4.35 -9.49
CA GLN A 87 -4.67 5.52 -10.36
C GLN A 87 -3.82 6.63 -9.73
N ALA A 88 -3.65 6.59 -8.41
CA ALA A 88 -2.93 7.63 -7.67
C ALA A 88 -1.50 7.23 -7.27
N ALA A 89 -1.19 5.93 -7.26
CA ALA A 89 0.09 5.42 -6.78
C ALA A 89 0.94 4.83 -7.91
N ASP A 90 2.23 5.09 -7.88
CA ASP A 90 3.20 4.49 -8.82
C ASP A 90 3.38 2.97 -8.50
N THR A 91 3.31 2.61 -7.22
CA THR A 91 3.40 1.22 -6.75
C THR A 91 2.28 0.93 -5.76
N THR A 92 1.49 -0.09 -6.05
CA THR A 92 0.40 -0.56 -5.19
C THR A 92 0.81 -1.81 -4.43
N ILE A 93 0.77 -1.74 -3.10
CA ILE A 93 1.14 -2.83 -2.21
C ILE A 93 -0.11 -3.33 -1.49
N VAL A 94 -0.41 -4.61 -1.62
CA VAL A 94 -1.49 -5.25 -0.86
C VAL A 94 -0.92 -5.98 0.34
N VAL A 95 -1.35 -5.57 1.54
CA VAL A 95 -0.90 -6.16 2.80
C VAL A 95 -1.97 -7.12 3.33
N LEU A 96 -1.59 -8.36 3.51
CA LEU A 96 -2.45 -9.45 3.99
C LEU A 96 -1.92 -10.00 5.31
N VAL A 97 -2.76 -10.74 6.04
CA VAL A 97 -2.40 -11.48 7.24
C VAL A 97 -2.96 -12.91 7.17
N PRO A 98 -2.30 -13.92 7.79
CA PRO A 98 -2.70 -15.32 7.65
C PRO A 98 -4.11 -15.64 8.20
N GLU A 99 -4.53 -14.91 9.25
CA GLU A 99 -5.71 -15.27 10.06
C GLU A 99 -7.05 -14.81 9.50
N SER A 100 -7.07 -13.85 8.60
CA SER A 100 -8.33 -13.21 8.21
C SER A 100 -9.06 -13.93 7.08
N GLY A 101 -8.59 -15.08 6.62
CA GLY A 101 -9.11 -15.64 5.37
C GLY A 101 -8.92 -14.67 4.20
N ASP A 102 -8.12 -13.64 4.41
CA ASP A 102 -7.92 -12.50 3.52
C ASP A 102 -7.33 -12.93 2.18
N SER A 103 -6.60 -14.03 2.14
CA SER A 103 -6.17 -14.60 0.86
C SER A 103 -7.36 -14.91 -0.05
N VAL A 104 -8.46 -15.42 0.53
CA VAL A 104 -9.72 -15.69 -0.19
C VAL A 104 -10.50 -14.39 -0.44
N GLN A 105 -10.45 -13.44 0.49
CA GLN A 105 -11.07 -12.11 0.34
C GLN A 105 -10.35 -11.27 -0.72
N ALA A 106 -9.02 -11.30 -0.75
CA ALA A 106 -8.21 -10.65 -1.78
C ALA A 106 -8.56 -11.14 -3.19
N MET A 107 -8.83 -12.44 -3.34
CA MET A 107 -9.30 -13.02 -4.59
C MET A 107 -10.66 -12.47 -5.04
N LYS A 108 -11.58 -12.25 -4.09
CA LYS A 108 -12.94 -11.77 -4.38
C LYS A 108 -13.00 -10.29 -4.73
N ALA A 109 -12.06 -9.49 -4.24
CA ALA A 109 -12.13 -8.04 -4.31
C ALA A 109 -11.37 -7.41 -5.50
N GLY A 110 -10.82 -8.20 -6.42
CA GLY A 110 -9.99 -7.65 -7.51
C GLY A 110 -8.61 -7.16 -7.05
N LEU A 111 -8.27 -7.34 -5.75
CA LEU A 111 -6.97 -6.92 -5.20
C LEU A 111 -5.78 -7.61 -5.90
N MET A 112 -6.03 -8.81 -6.44
CA MET A 112 -5.04 -9.55 -7.22
C MET A 112 -4.70 -8.87 -8.55
N GLU A 113 -5.59 -8.04 -9.06
CA GLU A 113 -5.40 -7.34 -10.34
C GLU A 113 -4.63 -6.04 -10.16
N ILE A 114 -4.76 -5.42 -8.99
CA ILE A 114 -4.21 -4.09 -8.72
C ILE A 114 -2.85 -4.11 -8.01
N ALA A 115 -2.49 -5.23 -7.37
CA ALA A 115 -1.25 -5.32 -6.61
C ALA A 115 -0.03 -5.42 -7.52
N ASP A 116 0.92 -4.52 -7.33
CA ASP A 116 2.25 -4.65 -7.92
C ASP A 116 3.10 -5.65 -7.13
N PHE A 117 2.86 -5.79 -5.82
CA PHE A 117 3.34 -6.93 -5.02
C PHE A 117 2.55 -7.08 -3.71
N PHE A 118 2.74 -8.19 -3.04
CA PHE A 118 2.04 -8.55 -1.81
C PHE A 118 2.99 -8.61 -0.62
N ILE A 119 2.48 -8.19 0.53
CA ILE A 119 3.10 -8.41 1.83
C ILE A 119 2.20 -9.34 2.63
N LEU A 120 2.72 -10.47 3.09
CA LEU A 120 2.07 -11.28 4.11
C LEU A 120 2.69 -10.92 5.47
N ASN A 121 2.03 -9.99 6.18
CA ASN A 121 2.45 -9.58 7.52
C ASN A 121 1.98 -10.57 8.59
N LYS A 122 2.57 -10.50 9.78
CA LYS A 122 2.38 -11.48 10.86
C LYS A 122 2.68 -12.92 10.42
N SER A 123 3.74 -13.07 9.62
CA SER A 123 4.12 -14.36 9.05
C SER A 123 4.72 -15.35 10.08
N ASP A 124 4.87 -14.92 11.32
CA ASP A 124 5.16 -15.73 12.49
C ASP A 124 3.95 -16.55 12.96
N ARG A 125 2.75 -16.25 12.50
CA ARG A 125 1.52 -16.93 12.91
C ARG A 125 1.25 -18.19 12.09
N PRO A 126 0.49 -19.15 12.69
CA PRO A 126 0.08 -20.36 11.98
C PRO A 126 -0.68 -20.05 10.69
N GLY A 127 -0.48 -20.86 9.65
CA GLY A 127 -1.15 -20.69 8.35
C GLY A 127 -0.44 -19.74 7.37
N ALA A 128 0.66 -19.08 7.78
CA ALA A 128 1.37 -18.15 6.90
C ALA A 128 1.89 -18.82 5.62
N ASP A 129 2.49 -20.01 5.73
CA ASP A 129 3.01 -20.72 4.56
C ASP A 129 1.90 -21.21 3.64
N GLN A 130 0.76 -21.62 4.19
CA GLN A 130 -0.41 -22.01 3.41
C GLN A 130 -1.01 -20.80 2.67
N ALA A 131 -1.08 -19.64 3.32
CA ALA A 131 -1.54 -18.40 2.69
C ALA A 131 -0.63 -17.99 1.52
N VAL A 132 0.69 -18.07 1.69
CA VAL A 132 1.66 -17.81 0.62
C VAL A 132 1.46 -18.77 -0.54
N ALA A 133 1.36 -20.08 -0.27
CA ALA A 133 1.18 -21.09 -1.31
C ALA A 133 -0.12 -20.86 -2.12
N SER A 134 -1.21 -20.51 -1.44
CA SER A 134 -2.48 -20.18 -2.08
C SER A 134 -2.36 -18.95 -2.99
N LEU A 135 -1.73 -17.87 -2.52
CA LEU A 135 -1.49 -16.67 -3.31
C LEU A 135 -0.59 -16.95 -4.53
N GLN A 136 0.48 -17.72 -4.34
CA GLN A 136 1.38 -18.10 -5.44
C GLN A 136 0.64 -18.89 -6.52
N THR A 137 -0.22 -19.84 -6.11
CA THR A 137 -1.03 -20.62 -7.06
C THR A 137 -1.88 -19.72 -7.94
N ILE A 138 -2.49 -18.69 -7.35
CA ILE A 138 -3.36 -17.77 -8.10
C ILE A 138 -2.54 -16.88 -9.03
N LEU A 139 -1.41 -16.37 -8.54
CA LEU A 139 -0.52 -15.55 -9.38
C LEU A 139 -0.01 -16.32 -10.60
N MET A 140 0.25 -17.62 -10.45
CA MET A 140 0.67 -18.49 -11.56
C MET A 140 -0.45 -18.76 -12.59
N MET A 141 -1.72 -18.55 -12.22
CA MET A 141 -2.86 -18.71 -13.13
C MET A 141 -3.08 -17.48 -14.03
N LYS A 142 -2.41 -16.34 -13.73
CA LYS A 142 -2.48 -15.18 -14.60
C LYS A 142 -1.64 -15.41 -15.86
N ASP A 143 -2.14 -14.96 -17.00
CA ASP A 143 -1.35 -14.91 -18.22
C ASP A 143 -0.19 -13.92 -18.04
N HIS A 144 1.02 -14.40 -18.25
CA HIS A 144 2.24 -13.59 -18.20
C HIS A 144 2.99 -13.71 -19.52
N ASP A 145 3.49 -12.59 -19.98
CA ASP A 145 4.47 -12.53 -21.07
C ASP A 145 5.84 -12.06 -20.51
N GLU A 146 6.84 -12.08 -21.35
CA GLU A 146 8.21 -11.67 -20.95
C GLU A 146 8.33 -10.20 -20.54
N LYS A 147 7.31 -9.39 -20.83
CA LYS A 147 7.25 -7.95 -20.54
C LYS A 147 6.35 -7.63 -19.33
N SER A 148 5.62 -8.60 -18.82
CA SER A 148 4.71 -8.43 -17.70
C SER A 148 5.46 -8.33 -16.39
N TRP A 149 4.99 -7.43 -15.51
CA TRP A 149 5.44 -7.42 -14.13
C TRP A 149 4.88 -8.63 -13.38
N MET A 150 5.77 -9.40 -12.74
CA MET A 150 5.38 -10.54 -11.92
C MET A 150 5.37 -10.12 -10.44
N PRO A 151 4.19 -10.03 -9.80
CA PRO A 151 4.10 -9.70 -8.38
C PRO A 151 4.78 -10.77 -7.51
N VAL A 152 5.56 -10.33 -6.52
CA VAL A 152 6.13 -11.20 -5.49
C VAL A 152 5.34 -11.13 -4.20
N ILE A 153 5.56 -12.10 -3.31
CA ILE A 153 4.98 -12.14 -1.97
C ILE A 153 6.11 -12.08 -0.96
N ILE A 154 6.14 -11.03 -0.13
CA ILE A 154 7.14 -10.83 0.90
C ILE A 154 6.51 -11.16 2.26
N LYS A 155 7.09 -12.13 2.98
CA LYS A 155 6.69 -12.46 4.35
C LYS A 155 7.34 -11.48 5.32
N THR A 156 6.55 -10.89 6.22
CA THR A 156 7.05 -9.92 7.20
C THR A 156 6.52 -10.17 8.60
N VAL A 157 7.26 -9.69 9.60
CA VAL A 157 6.80 -9.49 10.96
C VAL A 157 7.11 -8.05 11.32
N ALA A 158 6.19 -7.14 11.00
CA ALA A 158 6.41 -5.70 11.09
C ALA A 158 6.74 -5.23 12.52
N SER A 159 6.13 -5.85 13.54
CA SER A 159 6.43 -5.58 14.97
C SER A 159 7.89 -5.88 15.35
N GLU A 160 8.57 -6.75 14.61
CA GLU A 160 9.96 -7.14 14.84
C GLU A 160 10.90 -6.55 13.78
N ASN A 161 10.39 -5.68 12.93
CA ASN A 161 11.12 -5.09 11.80
C ASN A 161 11.77 -6.14 10.85
N LYS A 162 11.18 -7.35 10.77
CA LYS A 162 11.66 -8.42 9.89
C LYS A 162 11.21 -8.19 8.45
N CYS A 163 12.14 -8.34 7.52
CA CYS A 163 11.96 -8.24 6.05
C CYS A 163 11.44 -6.87 5.57
N THR A 164 11.65 -5.79 6.35
CA THR A 164 11.27 -4.44 5.92
C THR A 164 12.21 -3.85 4.87
N LYS A 165 13.48 -4.30 4.84
CA LYS A 165 14.44 -3.91 3.80
C LYS A 165 14.09 -4.50 2.45
N GLU A 166 13.58 -5.72 2.44
CA GLU A 166 13.13 -6.43 1.25
C GLU A 166 11.95 -5.71 0.59
N ILE A 167 11.06 -5.11 1.40
CA ILE A 167 9.97 -4.27 0.88
C ILE A 167 10.54 -3.07 0.12
N LEU A 168 11.50 -2.36 0.69
CA LEU A 168 12.13 -1.22 0.02
C LEU A 168 12.84 -1.63 -1.27
N GLN A 169 13.56 -2.75 -1.25
CA GLN A 169 14.22 -3.30 -2.44
C GLN A 169 13.20 -3.61 -3.54
N GLU A 170 12.04 -4.15 -3.18
CA GLU A 170 11.00 -4.47 -4.15
C GLU A 170 10.33 -3.21 -4.72
N ILE A 171 10.12 -2.17 -3.91
CA ILE A 171 9.65 -0.86 -4.39
C ILE A 171 10.63 -0.30 -5.43
N GLU A 172 11.93 -0.32 -5.14
CA GLU A 172 12.94 0.18 -6.08
C GLU A 172 13.04 -0.69 -7.35
N ARG A 173 12.84 -2.02 -7.22
CA ARG A 173 12.80 -2.94 -8.37
C ARG A 173 11.61 -2.63 -9.27
N HIS A 174 10.43 -2.41 -8.69
CA HIS A 174 9.22 -2.04 -9.43
C HIS A 174 9.37 -0.67 -10.08
N LYS A 175 9.89 0.32 -9.35
CA LYS A 175 10.18 1.66 -9.89
C LYS A 175 11.09 1.59 -11.11
N LYS A 176 12.16 0.80 -11.05
CA LYS A 176 13.06 0.60 -12.17
C LYS A 176 12.36 -0.04 -13.37
N PHE A 177 11.55 -1.07 -13.13
CA PHE A 177 10.73 -1.70 -14.18
C PHE A 177 9.83 -0.67 -14.88
N MET A 178 9.12 0.16 -14.11
CA MET A 178 8.25 1.22 -14.63
C MET A 178 9.02 2.24 -15.49
N GLN A 179 10.26 2.58 -15.07
CA GLN A 179 11.15 3.47 -15.83
C GLN A 179 11.60 2.84 -17.14
N ASP A 180 12.10 1.61 -17.09
CA ASP A 180 12.63 0.88 -18.25
C ASP A 180 11.55 0.65 -19.33
N GLN A 181 10.28 0.52 -18.93
CA GLN A 181 9.12 0.33 -19.80
C GLN A 181 8.41 1.64 -20.19
N ASN A 182 8.87 2.81 -19.71
CA ASN A 182 8.21 4.12 -19.89
C ASN A 182 6.75 4.16 -19.39
N LEU A 183 6.41 3.39 -18.36
CA LEU A 183 5.04 3.24 -17.86
C LEU A 183 4.60 4.37 -16.91
N PHE A 184 5.51 5.19 -16.38
CA PHE A 184 5.15 6.30 -15.47
C PHE A 184 4.19 7.32 -16.11
N LEU A 185 4.36 7.60 -17.41
CA LEU A 185 3.53 8.56 -18.13
C LEU A 185 2.13 8.02 -18.48
N THR A 186 1.95 6.71 -18.45
CA THR A 186 0.68 6.06 -18.78
C THR A 186 -0.16 5.71 -17.55
N LYS A 187 0.46 5.68 -16.37
CA LYS A 187 -0.20 5.34 -15.10
C LYS A 187 -0.75 6.59 -14.36
N ARG A 188 -0.32 7.81 -14.75
CA ARG A 188 -0.78 9.09 -14.17
C ARG A 188 -1.82 9.79 -15.09
#